data_4465b62ae37896e249163dddaa9f952b
#
_entry.id   4465b62ae37896e249163dddaa9f952b
#
_cell.length_a   1.000
_cell.length_b   1.000
_cell.length_c   1.000
_cell.angle_alpha   90.00
_cell.angle_beta   90.00
_cell.angle_gamma   90.00
#
_symmetry.space_group_name_H-M   'P 1'
#
loop_
_entity.id
_entity.type
_entity.pdbx_description
1 polymer ?
#
loop_
_entity_poly.entity_id
_entity_poly.type
_entity_poly.pdbx_seq_one_letter_code
_entity_poly.pdbx_strand_id
1 'polypeptide(L)'
;MGDHAPVLFELREVGLDRGGRAVLDSFDASIPEGATAIVGPSGVGKSTLLRLLNRLADPSRGEISYRGRSISAYEPLALRREVSLVPQLPALLEGTVESNLQYAADLAGEPLEVEETLARAGLDPSFAARDVAKLSVGEQQRAMLARALAQRPAVLLLDEPTSALDHAARDAVEATLARLRSESNLSLVLVSHDPEQARRLGDRVLEMPA
;
A
#
# COMPACT_ATOMS: atom_id res chain seq x y z
N MET A 1 -15.29 26.73 -7.02
CA MET A 1 -15.85 25.41 -6.74
C MET A 1 -14.65 24.54 -6.42
N GLY A 2 -14.46 24.18 -5.14
CA GLY A 2 -13.31 23.36 -4.73
C GLY A 2 -13.48 21.95 -5.27
N ASP A 3 -12.52 21.56 -6.08
CA ASP A 3 -12.36 20.19 -6.61
C ASP A 3 -11.95 19.29 -5.45
N HIS A 4 -12.93 18.81 -4.67
CA HIS A 4 -12.68 17.83 -3.62
C HIS A 4 -12.71 16.46 -4.28
N ALA A 5 -11.53 15.81 -4.39
CA ALA A 5 -11.45 14.41 -4.81
C ALA A 5 -12.44 13.56 -3.98
N PRO A 6 -13.09 12.57 -4.61
CA PRO A 6 -14.02 11.68 -3.91
C PRO A 6 -13.35 11.03 -2.70
N VAL A 7 -14.14 10.79 -1.64
CA VAL A 7 -13.64 10.12 -0.43
C VAL A 7 -13.42 8.64 -0.74
N LEU A 8 -12.18 8.19 -0.57
CA LEU A 8 -11.76 6.81 -0.73
C LEU A 8 -12.04 5.99 0.53
N PHE A 9 -11.50 6.47 1.67
CA PHE A 9 -11.80 5.89 2.98
C PHE A 9 -12.30 6.96 3.94
N GLU A 10 -13.28 6.58 4.75
CA GLU A 10 -13.75 7.37 5.87
C GLU A 10 -13.65 6.54 7.15
N LEU A 11 -13.01 7.08 8.17
CA LEU A 11 -12.80 6.48 9.47
C LEU A 11 -13.56 7.30 10.51
N ARG A 12 -14.38 6.66 11.35
CA ARG A 12 -15.17 7.29 12.40
C ARG A 12 -14.94 6.59 13.72
N GLU A 13 -14.36 7.30 14.68
CA GLU A 13 -14.07 6.82 16.03
C GLU A 13 -13.33 5.47 16.06
N VAL A 14 -12.44 5.25 15.09
CA VAL A 14 -11.77 3.97 14.91
C VAL A 14 -10.79 3.71 16.04
N GLY A 15 -10.97 2.59 16.73
CA GLY A 15 -10.06 2.12 17.76
C GLY A 15 -9.66 0.67 17.53
N LEU A 16 -8.45 0.32 17.95
CA LEU A 16 -7.95 -1.05 17.97
C LEU A 16 -7.21 -1.32 19.25
N ASP A 17 -7.68 -2.33 19.98
CA ASP A 17 -7.03 -2.84 21.18
C ASP A 17 -6.27 -4.13 20.85
N ARG A 18 -5.04 -4.26 21.32
CA ARG A 18 -4.23 -5.45 21.14
C ARG A 18 -3.56 -5.82 22.46
N GLY A 19 -3.89 -6.99 23.00
CA GLY A 19 -3.35 -7.45 24.26
C GLY A 19 -3.66 -6.53 25.45
N GLY A 20 -4.84 -5.91 25.48
CA GLY A 20 -5.27 -4.99 26.55
C GLY A 20 -4.66 -3.58 26.45
N ARG A 21 -3.97 -3.25 25.38
CA ARG A 21 -3.42 -1.92 25.11
C ARG A 21 -4.06 -1.32 23.86
N ALA A 22 -4.53 -0.09 23.96
CA ALA A 22 -5.00 0.65 22.79
C ALA A 22 -3.81 0.95 21.86
N VAL A 23 -3.91 0.50 20.60
CA VAL A 23 -2.96 0.80 19.51
C VAL A 23 -3.47 1.99 18.70
N LEU A 24 -4.79 2.06 18.53
CA LEU A 24 -5.50 3.24 18.02
C LEU A 24 -6.62 3.57 18.98
N ASP A 25 -6.82 4.86 19.25
CA ASP A 25 -7.86 5.32 20.14
C ASP A 25 -8.69 6.43 19.50
N SER A 26 -9.93 6.09 19.13
CA SER A 26 -10.93 7.04 18.58
C SER A 26 -10.40 7.91 17.43
N PHE A 27 -9.83 7.27 16.43
CA PHE A 27 -9.21 7.97 15.29
C PHE A 27 -10.24 8.28 14.20
N ASP A 28 -10.36 9.55 13.85
CA ASP A 28 -11.21 10.05 12.78
C ASP A 28 -10.34 10.55 11.63
N ALA A 29 -10.66 10.14 10.39
CA ALA A 29 -9.95 10.60 9.20
C ALA A 29 -10.78 10.43 7.95
N SER A 30 -10.53 11.28 6.95
CA SER A 30 -11.02 11.14 5.58
C SER A 30 -9.82 11.09 4.64
N ILE A 31 -9.70 10.00 3.90
CA ILE A 31 -8.66 9.77 2.90
C ILE A 31 -9.33 9.86 1.52
N PRO A 32 -9.00 10.86 0.70
CA PRO A 32 -9.55 11.01 -0.65
C PRO A 32 -8.87 10.07 -1.65
N GLU A 33 -9.46 9.93 -2.84
CA GLU A 33 -8.78 9.34 -4.00
C GLU A 33 -7.53 10.17 -4.37
N GLY A 34 -6.56 9.52 -5.02
CA GLY A 34 -5.24 10.07 -5.32
C GLY A 34 -4.18 9.57 -4.35
N ALA A 35 -3.17 10.36 -4.04
CA ALA A 35 -2.06 9.96 -3.17
C ALA A 35 -2.14 10.64 -1.79
N THR A 36 -2.32 9.85 -0.74
CA THR A 36 -2.28 10.32 0.66
C THR A 36 -1.07 9.72 1.38
N ALA A 37 -0.22 10.57 1.94
CA ALA A 37 0.87 10.17 2.81
C ALA A 37 0.44 10.28 4.29
N ILE A 38 0.71 9.23 5.07
CA ILE A 38 0.44 9.17 6.50
C ILE A 38 1.76 9.33 7.26
N VAL A 39 1.83 10.33 8.10
CA VAL A 39 3.00 10.60 8.96
C VAL A 39 2.61 10.58 10.43
N GLY A 40 3.59 10.48 11.31
CA GLY A 40 3.41 10.51 12.76
C GLY A 40 4.53 9.77 13.48
N PRO A 41 4.59 9.85 14.83
CA PRO A 41 5.61 9.20 15.62
C PRO A 41 5.69 7.68 15.41
N SER A 42 6.85 7.10 15.73
CA SER A 42 6.99 5.63 15.73
C SER A 42 6.06 5.01 16.77
N GLY A 43 5.41 3.90 16.41
CA GLY A 43 4.51 3.18 17.32
C GLY A 43 3.10 3.76 17.46
N VAL A 44 2.76 4.88 16.80
CA VAL A 44 1.43 5.50 16.89
C VAL A 44 0.32 4.70 16.19
N GLY A 45 0.64 3.63 15.47
CA GLY A 45 -0.36 2.78 14.82
C GLY A 45 -0.47 2.94 13.29
N LYS A 46 0.47 3.63 12.60
CA LYS A 46 0.42 3.83 11.15
C LYS A 46 0.29 2.53 10.34
N SER A 47 1.17 1.56 10.57
CA SER A 47 1.08 0.24 9.92
C SER A 47 -0.17 -0.53 10.31
N THR A 48 -0.67 -0.31 11.53
CA THR A 48 -1.94 -0.87 12.01
C THR A 48 -3.10 -0.28 11.22
N LEU A 49 -3.10 1.04 11.00
CA LEU A 49 -4.10 1.71 10.19
C LEU A 49 -4.16 1.12 8.78
N LEU A 50 -3.02 0.91 8.09
CA LEU A 50 -3.01 0.26 6.77
C LEU A 50 -3.66 -1.13 6.81
N ARG A 51 -3.39 -1.92 7.86
CA ARG A 51 -3.99 -3.26 8.02
C ARG A 51 -5.50 -3.23 8.30
N LEU A 52 -5.99 -2.17 8.91
CA LEU A 52 -7.42 -1.95 9.08
C LEU A 52 -8.09 -1.61 7.75
N LEU A 53 -7.45 -0.76 6.91
CA LEU A 53 -8.01 -0.34 5.62
C LEU A 53 -8.26 -1.50 4.66
N ASN A 54 -7.52 -2.60 4.74
CA ASN A 54 -7.72 -3.79 3.89
C ASN A 54 -8.21 -5.04 4.65
N ARG A 55 -8.69 -4.85 5.88
CA ARG A 55 -9.19 -5.94 6.74
C ARG A 55 -8.21 -7.08 7.01
N LEU A 56 -6.89 -6.78 7.08
CA LEU A 56 -5.92 -7.68 7.73
C LEU A 56 -6.05 -7.64 9.26
N ALA A 57 -6.71 -6.61 9.78
CA ALA A 57 -7.24 -6.52 11.13
C ALA A 57 -8.62 -5.85 11.07
N ASP A 58 -9.50 -6.21 11.99
CA ASP A 58 -10.78 -5.53 12.17
C ASP A 58 -10.68 -4.55 13.35
N PRO A 59 -11.32 -3.37 13.29
CA PRO A 59 -11.32 -2.42 14.40
C PRO A 59 -12.06 -3.01 15.62
N SER A 60 -11.59 -2.69 16.83
CA SER A 60 -12.28 -3.06 18.08
C SER A 60 -13.51 -2.17 18.33
N ARG A 61 -13.51 -0.95 17.79
CA ARG A 61 -14.61 0.02 17.83
C ARG A 61 -14.54 0.99 16.66
N GLY A 62 -15.63 1.72 16.45
CA GLY A 62 -15.76 2.63 15.32
C GLY A 62 -16.04 1.94 13.99
N GLU A 63 -16.02 2.70 12.93
CA GLU A 63 -16.36 2.21 11.60
C GLU A 63 -15.39 2.74 10.55
N ILE A 64 -15.06 1.90 9.57
CA ILE A 64 -14.30 2.28 8.38
C ILE A 64 -15.17 2.01 7.16
N SER A 65 -15.30 2.99 6.28
CA SER A 65 -15.92 2.81 4.97
C SER A 65 -14.91 3.00 3.85
N TYR A 66 -15.07 2.22 2.79
CA TYR A 66 -14.36 2.29 1.53
C TYR A 66 -15.34 2.64 0.42
N ARG A 67 -15.11 3.77 -0.27
CA ARG A 67 -16.03 4.31 -1.30
C ARG A 67 -17.48 4.35 -0.82
N GLY A 68 -17.69 4.84 0.42
CA GLY A 68 -19.01 5.01 1.01
C GLY A 68 -19.71 3.73 1.51
N ARG A 69 -19.09 2.55 1.40
CA ARG A 69 -19.60 1.28 1.90
C ARG A 69 -18.73 0.78 3.06
N SER A 70 -19.35 0.34 4.15
CA SER A 70 -18.61 -0.23 5.29
C SER A 70 -17.70 -1.37 4.84
N ILE A 71 -16.43 -1.36 5.27
CA ILE A 71 -15.46 -2.42 4.91
C ILE A 71 -15.90 -3.79 5.45
N SER A 72 -16.67 -3.84 6.54
CA SER A 72 -17.22 -5.08 7.10
C SER A 72 -18.21 -5.77 6.16
N ALA A 73 -18.81 -5.03 5.23
CA ALA A 73 -19.75 -5.54 4.23
C ALA A 73 -19.08 -6.12 2.97
N TYR A 74 -17.75 -5.99 2.85
CA TYR A 74 -16.99 -6.65 1.79
C TYR A 74 -16.57 -8.06 2.20
N GLU A 75 -16.48 -8.96 1.23
CA GLU A 75 -15.75 -10.20 1.42
C GLU A 75 -14.24 -9.86 1.59
N PRO A 76 -13.55 -10.37 2.63
CA PRO A 76 -12.19 -9.93 2.94
C PRO A 76 -11.16 -10.10 1.81
N LEU A 77 -11.23 -11.23 1.08
CA LEU A 77 -10.30 -11.46 -0.03
C LEU A 77 -10.61 -10.55 -1.23
N ALA A 78 -11.89 -10.26 -1.50
CA ALA A 78 -12.27 -9.33 -2.55
C ALA A 78 -11.75 -7.91 -2.22
N LEU A 79 -11.92 -7.45 -0.97
CA LEU A 79 -11.38 -6.15 -0.55
C LEU A 79 -9.85 -6.11 -0.68
N ARG A 80 -9.13 -7.16 -0.30
CA ARG A 80 -7.66 -7.20 -0.35
C ARG A 80 -7.10 -7.23 -1.77
N ARG A 81 -7.88 -7.67 -2.77
CA ARG A 81 -7.53 -7.56 -4.19
C ARG A 81 -7.63 -6.12 -4.66
N GLU A 82 -8.72 -5.43 -4.29
CA GLU A 82 -8.90 -4.02 -4.63
C GLU A 82 -7.96 -3.09 -3.86
N VAL A 83 -7.71 -3.40 -2.57
CA VAL A 83 -6.89 -2.61 -1.63
C VAL A 83 -5.68 -3.45 -1.23
N SER A 84 -4.65 -3.44 -2.07
CA SER A 84 -3.47 -4.28 -1.92
C SER A 84 -2.42 -3.62 -1.01
N LEU A 85 -1.85 -4.40 -0.08
CA LEU A 85 -0.82 -3.93 0.85
C LEU A 85 0.57 -4.42 0.43
N VAL A 86 1.50 -3.49 0.30
CA VAL A 86 2.94 -3.73 0.20
C VAL A 86 3.54 -3.46 1.58
N PRO A 87 3.97 -4.49 2.33
CA PRO A 87 4.52 -4.32 3.66
C PRO A 87 5.95 -3.77 3.63
N GLN A 88 6.40 -3.27 4.78
CA GLN A 88 7.73 -2.69 4.96
C GLN A 88 8.85 -3.69 4.65
N LEU A 89 8.72 -4.92 5.14
CA LEU A 89 9.72 -5.98 4.88
C LEU A 89 9.27 -6.83 3.70
N PRO A 90 10.19 -7.15 2.77
CA PRO A 90 9.89 -8.02 1.66
C PRO A 90 9.36 -9.39 2.11
N ALA A 91 8.24 -9.81 1.52
CA ALA A 91 7.56 -11.08 1.80
C ALA A 91 7.20 -11.79 0.48
N LEU A 92 8.21 -12.05 -0.35
CA LEU A 92 8.06 -12.80 -1.60
C LEU A 92 8.00 -14.30 -1.31
N LEU A 93 7.27 -15.04 -2.14
CA LEU A 93 7.26 -16.49 -2.14
C LEU A 93 8.53 -17.02 -2.80
N GLU A 94 9.02 -18.19 -2.37
CA GLU A 94 10.14 -18.86 -3.03
C GLU A 94 9.90 -19.07 -4.53
N GLY A 95 10.94 -18.93 -5.33
CA GLY A 95 10.88 -19.06 -6.77
C GLY A 95 11.31 -17.80 -7.52
N THR A 96 10.79 -17.61 -8.73
CA THR A 96 11.13 -16.47 -9.58
C THR A 96 10.22 -15.27 -9.32
N VAL A 97 10.65 -14.11 -9.81
CA VAL A 97 9.79 -12.91 -9.80
C VAL A 97 8.49 -13.21 -10.56
N GLU A 98 8.57 -13.77 -11.76
CA GLU A 98 7.40 -14.12 -12.59
C GLU A 98 6.43 -15.06 -11.85
N SER A 99 6.93 -16.08 -11.14
CA SER A 99 6.07 -16.99 -10.38
C SER A 99 5.30 -16.26 -9.26
N ASN A 100 5.91 -15.24 -8.65
CA ASN A 100 5.25 -14.39 -7.65
C ASN A 100 4.16 -13.49 -8.27
N LEU A 101 4.40 -12.98 -9.48
CA LEU A 101 3.41 -12.17 -10.20
C LEU A 101 2.23 -13.07 -10.65
N GLN A 102 2.53 -14.24 -11.21
CA GLN A 102 1.52 -15.20 -11.67
C GLN A 102 0.62 -15.63 -10.51
N TYR A 103 1.21 -15.98 -9.37
CA TYR A 103 0.44 -16.33 -8.17
C TYR A 103 -0.55 -15.23 -7.76
N ALA A 104 -0.11 -13.97 -7.81
CA ALA A 104 -0.96 -12.84 -7.43
C ALA A 104 -2.07 -12.58 -8.46
N ALA A 105 -1.76 -12.68 -9.76
CA ALA A 105 -2.73 -12.51 -10.83
C ALA A 105 -3.79 -13.63 -10.79
N ASP A 106 -3.37 -14.89 -10.59
CA ASP A 106 -4.28 -16.04 -10.49
C ASP A 106 -5.26 -15.89 -9.33
N LEU A 107 -4.76 -15.43 -8.15
CA LEU A 107 -5.61 -15.15 -7.00
C LEU A 107 -6.65 -14.04 -7.27
N ALA A 108 -6.29 -13.06 -8.10
CA ALA A 108 -7.20 -11.99 -8.50
C ALA A 108 -8.15 -12.39 -9.62
N GLY A 109 -7.82 -13.44 -10.38
CA GLY A 109 -8.52 -13.80 -11.61
C GLY A 109 -8.21 -12.84 -12.77
N GLU A 110 -7.04 -12.18 -12.72
CA GLU A 110 -6.60 -11.18 -13.69
C GLU A 110 -5.60 -11.77 -14.69
N PRO A 111 -5.63 -11.33 -15.95
CA PRO A 111 -4.60 -11.71 -16.91
C PRO A 111 -3.28 -11.04 -16.53
N LEU A 112 -2.17 -11.78 -16.59
CA LEU A 112 -0.84 -11.28 -16.29
C LEU A 112 -0.10 -10.87 -17.56
N GLU A 113 0.26 -9.59 -17.63
CA GLU A 113 1.20 -9.03 -18.60
C GLU A 113 2.54 -8.79 -17.88
N VAL A 114 3.44 -9.81 -17.91
CA VAL A 114 4.67 -9.83 -17.10
C VAL A 114 5.53 -8.59 -17.35
N GLU A 115 5.86 -8.30 -18.63
CA GLU A 115 6.75 -7.20 -18.99
C GLU A 115 6.16 -5.84 -18.59
N GLU A 116 4.87 -5.61 -18.85
CA GLU A 116 4.18 -4.38 -18.46
C GLU A 116 4.17 -4.22 -16.95
N THR A 117 3.85 -5.28 -16.21
CA THR A 117 3.78 -5.26 -14.73
C THR A 117 5.14 -4.97 -14.12
N LEU A 118 6.22 -5.56 -14.63
CA LEU A 118 7.59 -5.29 -14.22
C LEU A 118 7.98 -3.83 -14.52
N ALA A 119 7.70 -3.36 -15.73
CA ALA A 119 7.99 -1.97 -16.13
C ALA A 119 7.25 -0.96 -15.23
N ARG A 120 5.99 -1.22 -14.89
CA ARG A 120 5.21 -0.40 -13.95
C ARG A 120 5.84 -0.37 -12.55
N ALA A 121 6.47 -1.45 -12.11
CA ALA A 121 7.20 -1.52 -10.85
C ALA A 121 8.66 -1.00 -10.92
N GLY A 122 9.10 -0.51 -12.08
CA GLY A 122 10.46 -0.01 -12.28
C GLY A 122 11.51 -1.12 -12.38
N LEU A 123 11.10 -2.32 -12.83
CA LEU A 123 11.99 -3.46 -13.10
C LEU A 123 12.10 -3.70 -14.59
N ASP A 124 13.31 -4.10 -15.03
CA ASP A 124 13.55 -4.55 -16.40
C ASP A 124 12.90 -5.93 -16.62
N PRO A 125 12.39 -6.24 -17.82
CA PRO A 125 11.79 -7.54 -18.13
C PRO A 125 12.67 -8.76 -17.80
N SER A 126 14.01 -8.62 -17.84
CA SER A 126 14.94 -9.69 -17.48
C SER A 126 14.84 -10.15 -16.02
N PHE A 127 14.16 -9.38 -15.18
CA PHE A 127 13.89 -9.76 -13.80
C PHE A 127 12.89 -10.91 -13.68
N ALA A 128 12.05 -11.15 -14.68
CA ALA A 128 11.04 -12.20 -14.64
C ALA A 128 11.60 -13.56 -14.18
N ALA A 129 12.69 -13.99 -14.79
CA ALA A 129 13.32 -15.28 -14.52
C ALA A 129 14.26 -15.30 -13.30
N ARG A 130 14.49 -14.14 -12.62
CA ARG A 130 15.39 -14.08 -11.47
C ARG A 130 14.75 -14.72 -10.24
N ASP A 131 15.56 -15.49 -9.53
CA ASP A 131 15.23 -16.01 -8.21
C ASP A 131 15.14 -14.87 -7.19
N VAL A 132 14.01 -14.78 -6.48
CA VAL A 132 13.76 -13.71 -5.50
C VAL A 132 14.77 -13.70 -4.36
N ALA A 133 15.34 -14.85 -3.99
CA ALA A 133 16.35 -14.93 -2.94
C ALA A 133 17.70 -14.29 -3.33
N LYS A 134 17.92 -14.05 -4.64
CA LYS A 134 19.14 -13.42 -5.17
C LYS A 134 18.98 -11.92 -5.42
N LEU A 135 17.82 -11.37 -5.16
CA LEU A 135 17.56 -9.94 -5.32
C LEU A 135 18.10 -9.13 -4.15
N SER A 136 18.63 -7.94 -4.43
CA SER A 136 18.89 -6.94 -3.40
C SER A 136 17.59 -6.51 -2.72
N VAL A 137 17.67 -5.90 -1.54
CA VAL A 137 16.48 -5.45 -0.79
C VAL A 137 15.63 -4.48 -1.63
N GLY A 138 16.25 -3.55 -2.37
CA GLY A 138 15.54 -2.62 -3.24
C GLY A 138 14.88 -3.30 -4.45
N GLU A 139 15.52 -4.35 -5.02
CA GLU A 139 14.92 -5.16 -6.07
C GLU A 139 13.75 -6.00 -5.54
N GLN A 140 13.89 -6.58 -4.34
CA GLN A 140 12.80 -7.30 -3.66
C GLN A 140 11.61 -6.39 -3.39
N GLN A 141 11.86 -5.14 -2.96
CA GLN A 141 10.79 -4.16 -2.70
C GLN A 141 10.03 -3.83 -4.00
N ARG A 142 10.74 -3.63 -5.12
CA ARG A 142 10.09 -3.43 -6.43
C ARG A 142 9.39 -4.69 -6.94
N ALA A 143 9.93 -5.87 -6.69
CA ALA A 143 9.26 -7.14 -7.03
C ALA A 143 7.97 -7.33 -6.23
N MET A 144 7.93 -6.91 -4.95
CA MET A 144 6.70 -6.88 -4.17
C MET A 144 5.67 -5.88 -4.70
N LEU A 145 6.14 -4.71 -5.13
CA LEU A 145 5.29 -3.73 -5.80
C LEU A 145 4.71 -4.30 -7.10
N ALA A 146 5.54 -4.97 -7.92
CA ALA A 146 5.09 -5.67 -9.13
C ALA A 146 4.04 -6.74 -8.80
N ARG A 147 4.26 -7.54 -7.77
CA ARG A 147 3.29 -8.55 -7.32
C ARG A 147 1.95 -7.93 -6.90
N ALA A 148 1.98 -6.80 -6.21
CA ALA A 148 0.76 -6.09 -5.86
C ALA A 148 0.04 -5.55 -7.11
N LEU A 149 0.79 -4.97 -8.06
CA LEU A 149 0.25 -4.45 -9.32
C LEU A 149 -0.32 -5.55 -10.24
N ALA A 150 0.19 -6.78 -10.17
CA ALA A 150 -0.33 -7.93 -10.92
C ALA A 150 -1.80 -8.25 -10.58
N GLN A 151 -2.30 -7.84 -9.41
CA GLN A 151 -3.71 -7.97 -9.02
C GLN A 151 -4.60 -6.86 -9.60
N ARG A 152 -4.03 -5.89 -10.32
CA ARG A 152 -4.72 -4.68 -10.83
C ARG A 152 -5.54 -3.95 -9.74
N PRO A 153 -4.93 -3.64 -8.58
CA PRO A 153 -5.65 -3.03 -7.48
C PRO A 153 -6.11 -1.61 -7.82
N ALA A 154 -7.21 -1.17 -7.20
CA ALA A 154 -7.65 0.21 -7.21
C ALA A 154 -6.88 1.07 -6.19
N VAL A 155 -6.33 0.45 -5.14
CA VAL A 155 -5.59 1.12 -4.07
C VAL A 155 -4.34 0.32 -3.72
N LEU A 156 -3.20 1.02 -3.65
CA LEU A 156 -1.97 0.50 -3.04
C LEU A 156 -1.76 1.13 -1.66
N LEU A 157 -1.69 0.29 -0.65
CA LEU A 157 -1.24 0.63 0.69
C LEU A 157 0.25 0.32 0.79
N LEU A 158 1.08 1.27 1.18
CA LEU A 158 2.53 1.17 1.18
C LEU A 158 3.06 1.45 2.60
N ASP A 159 3.57 0.43 3.27
CA ASP A 159 4.09 0.54 4.63
C ASP A 159 5.59 0.81 4.60
N GLU A 160 6.00 2.07 4.74
CA GLU A 160 7.40 2.53 4.73
C GLU A 160 8.24 1.93 3.58
N PRO A 161 7.85 2.08 2.31
CA PRO A 161 8.38 1.30 1.18
C PRO A 161 9.87 1.55 0.89
N THR A 162 10.50 2.52 1.54
CA THR A 162 11.90 2.90 1.30
C THR A 162 12.77 2.93 2.56
N SER A 163 12.22 2.56 3.73
CA SER A 163 12.90 2.75 5.02
C SER A 163 14.19 1.94 5.18
N ALA A 164 14.30 0.78 4.50
CA ALA A 164 15.45 -0.11 4.58
C ALA A 164 16.40 0.00 3.36
N LEU A 165 16.22 1.04 2.51
CA LEU A 165 16.92 1.16 1.24
C LEU A 165 18.08 2.18 1.33
N ASP A 166 19.16 1.91 0.59
CA ASP A 166 20.17 2.91 0.28
C ASP A 166 19.60 4.03 -0.62
N HIS A 167 20.36 5.10 -0.82
CA HIS A 167 19.89 6.27 -1.56
C HIS A 167 19.47 5.95 -3.00
N ALA A 168 20.27 5.16 -3.73
CA ALA A 168 19.97 4.85 -5.13
C ALA A 168 18.72 3.98 -5.28
N ALA A 169 18.56 2.98 -4.42
CA ALA A 169 17.36 2.14 -4.39
C ALA A 169 16.11 2.92 -3.94
N ARG A 170 16.26 3.84 -2.97
CA ARG A 170 15.19 4.75 -2.54
C ARG A 170 14.72 5.61 -3.71
N ASP A 171 15.63 6.30 -4.39
CA ASP A 171 15.31 7.18 -5.51
C ASP A 171 14.57 6.41 -6.62
N ALA A 172 14.99 5.18 -6.91
CA ALA A 172 14.34 4.33 -7.90
C ALA A 172 12.91 3.94 -7.50
N VAL A 173 12.67 3.61 -6.22
CA VAL A 173 11.31 3.32 -5.71
C VAL A 173 10.46 4.58 -5.70
N GLU A 174 10.97 5.73 -5.24
CA GLU A 174 10.24 7.00 -5.23
C GLU A 174 9.86 7.43 -6.66
N ALA A 175 10.76 7.32 -7.64
CA ALA A 175 10.45 7.60 -9.04
C ALA A 175 9.34 6.69 -9.58
N THR A 176 9.34 5.41 -9.19
CA THR A 176 8.28 4.46 -9.53
C THR A 176 6.94 4.87 -8.93
N LEU A 177 6.90 5.22 -7.63
CA LEU A 177 5.68 5.66 -6.96
C LEU A 177 5.15 6.98 -7.52
N ALA A 178 6.03 7.92 -7.86
CA ALA A 178 5.64 9.18 -8.50
C ALA A 178 4.99 8.96 -9.87
N ARG A 179 5.47 7.97 -10.65
CA ARG A 179 4.85 7.59 -11.90
C ARG A 179 3.49 6.93 -11.68
N LEU A 180 3.39 5.97 -10.76
CA LEU A 180 2.12 5.30 -10.42
C LEU A 180 1.06 6.28 -9.92
N ARG A 181 1.47 7.32 -9.16
CA ARG A 181 0.59 8.41 -8.72
C ARG A 181 -0.10 9.12 -9.89
N SER A 182 0.53 9.20 -11.06
CA SER A 182 -0.06 9.84 -12.24
C SER A 182 -1.11 8.97 -12.95
N GLU A 183 -1.26 7.71 -12.57
CA GLU A 183 -2.28 6.82 -13.12
C GLU A 183 -3.65 7.17 -12.51
N SER A 184 -4.62 7.54 -13.35
CA SER A 184 -5.92 8.08 -12.91
C SER A 184 -6.82 7.09 -12.16
N ASN A 185 -6.54 5.79 -12.26
CA ASN A 185 -7.35 4.72 -11.66
C ASN A 185 -6.69 4.04 -10.45
N LEU A 186 -5.53 4.54 -9.99
CA LEU A 186 -4.79 3.99 -8.87
C LEU A 186 -4.63 5.03 -7.78
N SER A 187 -5.15 4.75 -6.59
CA SER A 187 -4.91 5.56 -5.39
C SER A 187 -3.75 4.98 -4.56
N LEU A 188 -2.95 5.85 -3.97
CA LEU A 188 -1.83 5.48 -3.12
C LEU A 188 -2.09 5.96 -1.68
N VAL A 189 -1.94 5.08 -0.71
CA VAL A 189 -1.89 5.45 0.71
C VAL A 189 -0.56 4.95 1.26
N LEU A 190 0.35 5.86 1.56
CA LEU A 190 1.70 5.51 1.97
C LEU A 190 2.00 5.99 3.39
N VAL A 191 2.62 5.14 4.18
CA VAL A 191 3.21 5.51 5.48
C VAL A 191 4.65 5.91 5.26
N SER A 192 5.05 7.04 5.83
CA SER A 192 6.44 7.49 5.88
C SER A 192 6.77 8.07 7.26
N HIS A 193 8.00 7.87 7.70
CA HIS A 193 8.59 8.57 8.85
C HIS A 193 9.35 9.83 8.41
N ASP A 194 9.52 10.05 7.09
CA ASP A 194 10.16 11.23 6.50
C ASP A 194 9.11 12.21 5.98
N PRO A 195 8.91 13.38 6.65
CA PRO A 195 7.93 14.37 6.21
C PRO A 195 8.21 14.97 4.83
N GLU A 196 9.46 15.02 4.39
CA GLU A 196 9.81 15.52 3.06
C GLU A 196 9.42 14.52 1.99
N GLN A 197 9.68 13.22 2.19
CA GLN A 197 9.19 12.16 1.33
C GLN A 197 7.66 12.18 1.24
N ALA A 198 6.98 12.33 2.37
CA ALA A 198 5.52 12.41 2.41
C ALA A 198 4.97 13.55 1.54
N ARG A 199 5.62 14.73 1.57
CA ARG A 199 5.22 15.88 0.72
C ARG A 199 5.55 15.68 -0.76
N ARG A 200 6.63 14.93 -1.08
CA ARG A 200 6.97 14.64 -2.48
C ARG A 200 6.02 13.62 -3.12
N LEU A 201 5.62 12.60 -2.38
CA LEU A 201 4.85 11.47 -2.90
C LEU A 201 3.34 11.61 -2.70
N GLY A 202 2.88 12.35 -1.68
CA GLY A 202 1.46 12.57 -1.39
C GLY A 202 0.92 13.86 -2.01
N ASP A 203 -0.32 13.81 -2.48
CA ASP A 203 -1.13 15.01 -2.77
C ASP A 203 -1.63 15.63 -1.47
N ARG A 204 -1.78 14.80 -0.45
CA ARG A 204 -2.18 15.16 0.90
C ARG A 204 -1.32 14.44 1.93
N VAL A 205 -1.16 15.10 3.07
CA VAL A 205 -0.49 14.53 4.24
C VAL A 205 -1.51 14.43 5.37
N LEU A 206 -1.70 13.22 5.88
CA LEU A 206 -2.50 12.91 7.06
C LEU A 206 -1.54 12.69 8.23
N GLU A 207 -1.67 13.51 9.27
CA GLU A 207 -0.85 13.39 10.46
C GLU A 207 -1.59 12.59 11.54
N MET A 208 -0.98 11.51 12.02
CA MET A 208 -1.48 10.75 13.16
C MET A 208 -0.92 11.34 14.44
N PRO A 209 -1.77 11.74 15.39
CA PRO A 209 -1.34 12.28 16.68
C PRO A 209 -0.62 11.22 17.52
N ALA A 210 0.22 11.69 18.47
CA ALA A 210 0.92 10.82 19.41
C ALA A 210 -0.01 10.25 20.49
#